data_4cf5f30571b5c450645d7f47d855f532
#
_entry.id   4cf5f30571b5c450645d7f47d855f532
#
_cell.length_a   1.000
_cell.length_b   1.000
_cell.length_c   1.000
_cell.angle_alpha   90.00
_cell.angle_beta   90.00
_cell.angle_gamma   90.00
#
_symmetry.space_group_name_H-M   'P 1'
#
loop_
_entity.id
_entity.type
_entity.pdbx_description
1 polymer ?
#
loop_
_entity_poly.entity_id
_entity_poly.type
_entity_poly.pdbx_seq_one_letter_code
_entity_poly.pdbx_strand_id
1 'polypeptide(L)'
;TAEFGTVAVPERRLLLPSHPLHGERILIVDDNKGVLAAIDMLLSGTFKKVITISNPNRIPAMLETENIDVVLLDMNFSSGINNGNEGIFWLGEIRKISNDLPVVLFTAYADFELAVKTVKEGATDFVVKPWDNAKLIATLLSAYRLRQSQTEVKQLREKEIELKKQLTSGEELIWGDSPVMQQLHRLIEKVASTDANILITGENGTGKEM
;
A
#
# COMPACT_ATOMS: atom_id res chain seq x y z
N THR A 1 -3.41 7.38 60.70
CA THR A 1 -4.37 7.17 59.58
C THR A 1 -3.82 7.88 58.37
N ALA A 2 -3.21 7.13 57.46
CA ALA A 2 -2.69 7.64 56.19
C ALA A 2 -3.79 7.42 55.13
N GLU A 3 -4.25 8.52 54.54
CA GLU A 3 -5.16 8.50 53.42
C GLU A 3 -4.39 8.16 52.14
N PHE A 4 -4.70 7.02 51.54
CA PHE A 4 -4.23 6.65 50.20
C PHE A 4 -5.06 7.40 49.17
N GLY A 5 -4.48 8.44 48.54
CA GLY A 5 -5.04 9.13 47.42
C GLY A 5 -5.12 8.22 46.19
N THR A 6 -6.33 7.99 45.73
CA THR A 6 -6.60 7.26 44.47
C THR A 6 -6.11 8.10 43.28
N VAL A 7 -5.01 7.68 42.67
CA VAL A 7 -4.53 8.28 41.40
C VAL A 7 -5.47 7.83 40.30
N ALA A 8 -6.29 8.74 39.81
CA ALA A 8 -7.11 8.53 38.62
C ALA A 8 -6.19 8.39 37.42
N VAL A 9 -6.14 7.20 36.82
CA VAL A 9 -5.51 6.96 35.52
C VAL A 9 -6.37 7.66 34.49
N PRO A 10 -5.83 8.60 33.69
CA PRO A 10 -6.63 9.22 32.65
C PRO A 10 -7.00 8.16 31.61
N GLU A 11 -8.30 7.97 31.39
CA GLU A 11 -8.81 7.22 30.26
C GLU A 11 -8.16 7.79 28.98
N ARG A 12 -7.28 7.03 28.37
CA ARG A 12 -6.83 7.29 27.01
C ARG A 12 -8.04 7.14 26.09
N ARG A 13 -8.80 8.20 25.97
CA ARG A 13 -9.72 8.37 24.86
C ARG A 13 -8.88 8.20 23.59
N LEU A 14 -9.00 7.05 22.92
CA LEU A 14 -8.54 6.90 21.54
C LEU A 14 -9.19 8.04 20.77
N LEU A 15 -8.40 9.08 20.49
CA LEU A 15 -8.78 10.15 19.58
C LEU A 15 -8.91 9.49 18.19
N LEU A 16 -10.10 8.97 17.91
CA LEU A 16 -10.50 8.73 16.54
C LEU A 16 -10.37 10.08 15.83
N PRO A 17 -9.64 10.17 14.73
CA PRO A 17 -9.55 11.43 14.01
C PRO A 17 -10.96 11.88 13.67
N SER A 18 -11.34 13.10 14.11
CA SER A 18 -12.68 13.68 14.00
C SER A 18 -13.05 14.09 12.57
N HIS A 19 -12.32 13.65 11.56
CA HIS A 19 -12.65 13.90 10.16
C HIS A 19 -12.69 12.57 9.41
N PRO A 20 -13.80 12.26 8.69
CA PRO A 20 -13.80 11.17 7.73
C PRO A 20 -12.67 11.45 6.74
N LEU A 21 -11.70 10.54 6.66
CA LEU A 21 -10.57 10.66 5.76
C LEU A 21 -11.12 10.69 4.33
N HIS A 22 -10.98 11.83 3.65
CA HIS A 22 -11.53 12.02 2.32
C HIS A 22 -10.82 11.10 1.32
N GLY A 23 -11.55 10.13 0.78
CA GLY A 23 -11.07 9.29 -0.31
C GLY A 23 -11.06 7.78 -0.06
N GLU A 24 -11.29 7.30 1.16
CA GLU A 24 -11.20 5.89 1.52
C GLU A 24 -12.37 5.06 0.98
N ARG A 25 -12.04 4.08 0.16
CA ARG A 25 -12.99 3.13 -0.40
C ARG A 25 -12.61 1.72 0.00
N ILE A 26 -13.52 1.03 0.68
CA ILE A 26 -13.30 -0.36 1.08
C ILE A 26 -14.24 -1.28 0.29
N LEU A 27 -13.70 -2.39 -0.20
CA LEU A 27 -14.45 -3.48 -0.79
C LEU A 27 -14.57 -4.63 0.20
N ILE A 28 -15.78 -5.06 0.49
CA ILE A 28 -16.08 -6.19 1.36
C ILE A 28 -16.68 -7.32 0.52
N VAL A 29 -16.06 -8.48 0.62
CA VAL A 29 -16.43 -9.67 -0.16
C VAL A 29 -16.73 -10.81 0.80
N ASP A 30 -18.00 -11.20 0.92
CA ASP A 30 -18.48 -12.25 1.81
C ASP A 30 -19.83 -12.77 1.25
N ASP A 31 -20.06 -14.08 1.16
CA ASP A 31 -21.29 -14.64 0.62
C ASP A 31 -22.48 -14.49 1.58
N ASN A 32 -22.21 -14.27 2.87
CA ASN A 32 -23.23 -14.06 3.89
C ASN A 32 -23.73 -12.61 3.91
N LYS A 33 -24.93 -12.39 3.41
CA LYS A 33 -25.57 -11.07 3.36
C LYS A 33 -25.74 -10.42 4.75
N GLY A 34 -25.90 -11.22 5.82
CA GLY A 34 -26.00 -10.72 7.18
C GLY A 34 -24.67 -10.14 7.66
N VAL A 35 -23.56 -10.80 7.34
CA VAL A 35 -22.21 -10.31 7.60
C VAL A 35 -21.95 -9.02 6.83
N LEU A 36 -22.27 -8.99 5.53
CA LEU A 36 -22.12 -7.79 4.71
C LEU A 36 -22.89 -6.60 5.29
N ALA A 37 -24.15 -6.78 5.68
CA ALA A 37 -24.96 -5.70 6.26
C ALA A 37 -24.42 -5.20 7.61
N ALA A 38 -23.96 -6.11 8.46
CA ALA A 38 -23.39 -5.76 9.77
C ALA A 38 -22.07 -4.96 9.63
N ILE A 39 -21.22 -5.38 8.70
CA ILE A 39 -19.93 -4.70 8.47
C ILE A 39 -20.14 -3.36 7.74
N ASP A 40 -21.08 -3.30 6.78
CA ASP A 40 -21.44 -2.04 6.10
C ASP A 40 -21.91 -1.00 7.12
N MET A 41 -22.83 -1.37 8.02
CA MET A 41 -23.31 -0.49 9.10
C MET A 41 -22.16 -0.05 10.04
N LEU A 42 -21.26 -0.96 10.38
CA LEU A 42 -20.13 -0.69 11.25
C LEU A 42 -19.14 0.29 10.62
N LEU A 43 -18.86 0.14 9.32
CA LEU A 43 -17.80 0.88 8.64
C LEU A 43 -18.27 2.17 7.98
N SER A 44 -19.58 2.37 7.76
CA SER A 44 -20.14 3.58 7.13
C SER A 44 -19.81 4.89 7.85
N GLY A 45 -19.49 4.84 9.15
CA GLY A 45 -19.02 5.99 9.91
C GLY A 45 -17.50 6.20 9.88
N THR A 46 -16.73 5.24 9.35
CA THR A 46 -15.26 5.22 9.36
C THR A 46 -14.68 5.43 7.98
N PHE A 47 -15.28 4.81 6.95
CA PHE A 47 -14.86 4.90 5.55
C PHE A 47 -15.82 5.76 4.74
N LYS A 48 -15.29 6.48 3.75
CA LYS A 48 -16.10 7.35 2.88
C LYS A 48 -17.06 6.55 2.00
N LYS A 49 -16.62 5.40 1.50
CA LYS A 49 -17.43 4.51 0.67
C LYS A 49 -17.17 3.06 1.06
N VAL A 50 -18.22 2.37 1.47
CA VAL A 50 -18.21 0.93 1.71
C VAL A 50 -18.92 0.27 0.54
N ILE A 51 -18.25 -0.68 -0.12
CA ILE A 51 -18.79 -1.43 -1.25
C ILE A 51 -18.86 -2.88 -0.82
N THR A 52 -20.03 -3.49 -0.92
CA THR A 52 -20.25 -4.89 -0.52
C THR A 52 -20.61 -5.74 -1.72
N ILE A 53 -19.98 -6.89 -1.87
CA ILE A 53 -20.36 -7.88 -2.89
C ILE A 53 -20.44 -9.28 -2.28
N SER A 54 -21.49 -10.03 -2.67
CA SER A 54 -21.68 -11.41 -2.21
C SER A 54 -21.12 -12.45 -3.18
N ASN A 55 -20.75 -12.05 -4.38
CA ASN A 55 -20.18 -12.92 -5.40
C ASN A 55 -18.73 -12.50 -5.70
N PRO A 56 -17.73 -13.30 -5.34
CA PRO A 56 -16.31 -12.96 -5.54
C PRO A 56 -15.92 -12.86 -7.02
N ASN A 57 -16.65 -13.45 -7.95
CA ASN A 57 -16.41 -13.28 -9.40
C ASN A 57 -16.52 -11.81 -9.87
N ARG A 58 -17.12 -10.94 -9.05
CA ARG A 58 -17.22 -9.51 -9.34
C ARG A 58 -15.99 -8.70 -8.91
N ILE A 59 -15.05 -9.31 -8.18
CA ILE A 59 -13.85 -8.63 -7.69
C ILE A 59 -13.09 -7.94 -8.82
N PRO A 60 -12.72 -8.61 -9.94
CA PRO A 60 -11.96 -7.96 -11.01
C PRO A 60 -12.65 -6.71 -11.55
N ALA A 61 -13.93 -6.80 -11.87
CA ALA A 61 -14.71 -5.67 -12.39
C ALA A 61 -14.79 -4.51 -11.37
N MET A 62 -14.90 -4.80 -10.08
CA MET A 62 -14.90 -3.77 -9.03
C MET A 62 -13.55 -3.06 -8.91
N LEU A 63 -12.44 -3.80 -9.02
CA LEU A 63 -11.10 -3.22 -8.96
C LEU A 63 -10.77 -2.38 -10.19
N GLU A 64 -11.35 -2.69 -11.34
CA GLU A 64 -11.17 -1.90 -12.57
C GLU A 64 -12.01 -0.63 -12.58
N THR A 65 -13.23 -0.68 -12.03
CA THR A 65 -14.20 0.44 -12.11
C THR A 65 -14.16 1.38 -10.90
N GLU A 66 -13.73 0.87 -9.75
CA GLU A 66 -13.70 1.61 -8.49
C GLU A 66 -12.26 1.73 -7.98
N ASN A 67 -11.89 2.91 -7.51
CA ASN A 67 -10.59 3.10 -6.85
C ASN A 67 -10.65 2.51 -5.43
N ILE A 68 -10.42 1.22 -5.27
CA ILE A 68 -10.45 0.54 -3.98
C ILE A 68 -9.13 0.74 -3.25
N ASP A 69 -9.19 1.09 -1.97
CA ASP A 69 -8.02 1.33 -1.13
C ASP A 69 -7.71 0.14 -0.21
N VAL A 70 -8.73 -0.63 0.19
CA VAL A 70 -8.59 -1.82 1.04
C VAL A 70 -9.64 -2.85 0.63
N VAL A 71 -9.29 -4.12 0.69
CA VAL A 71 -10.22 -5.24 0.50
C VAL A 71 -10.32 -6.04 1.80
N LEU A 72 -11.55 -6.30 2.27
CA LEU A 72 -11.87 -7.31 3.28
C LEU A 72 -12.43 -8.52 2.54
N LEU A 73 -11.75 -9.64 2.58
CA LEU A 73 -12.01 -10.82 1.76
C LEU A 73 -12.32 -12.03 2.64
N ASP A 74 -13.50 -12.60 2.51
CA ASP A 74 -13.79 -13.89 3.14
C ASP A 74 -12.92 -15.01 2.57
N MET A 75 -12.55 -15.94 3.42
CA MET A 75 -11.76 -17.11 3.01
C MET A 75 -12.60 -18.22 2.42
N ASN A 76 -13.91 -18.28 2.72
CA ASN A 76 -14.80 -19.35 2.32
C ASN A 76 -16.11 -18.81 1.76
N PHE A 77 -16.39 -19.07 0.50
CA PHE A 77 -17.61 -18.62 -0.23
C PHE A 77 -18.63 -19.72 -0.48
N SER A 78 -18.31 -20.98 -0.17
CA SER A 78 -19.21 -22.13 -0.40
C SER A 78 -19.64 -22.74 0.91
N SER A 79 -20.93 -22.71 1.20
CA SER A 79 -21.51 -23.37 2.37
C SER A 79 -21.25 -24.88 2.32
N GLY A 80 -20.24 -25.35 3.09
CA GLY A 80 -20.00 -26.78 3.30
C GLY A 80 -18.58 -27.28 3.07
N ILE A 81 -17.69 -26.52 2.46
CA ILE A 81 -16.28 -26.90 2.27
C ILE A 81 -15.39 -25.77 2.82
N ASN A 82 -15.16 -25.78 4.12
CA ASN A 82 -14.28 -24.81 4.80
C ASN A 82 -12.81 -25.22 4.63
N ASN A 83 -12.22 -25.04 3.44
CA ASN A 83 -10.81 -25.34 3.21
C ASN A 83 -9.96 -24.09 2.99
N GLY A 84 -10.54 -22.88 2.99
CA GLY A 84 -9.85 -21.60 2.82
C GLY A 84 -9.21 -21.39 1.45
N ASN A 85 -9.26 -22.37 0.55
CA ASN A 85 -8.61 -22.30 -0.76
C ASN A 85 -9.23 -21.24 -1.66
N GLU A 86 -10.51 -20.91 -1.49
CA GLU A 86 -11.18 -19.89 -2.29
C GLU A 86 -10.66 -18.49 -1.99
N GLY A 87 -10.45 -18.15 -0.71
CA GLY A 87 -9.84 -16.88 -0.32
C GLY A 87 -8.41 -16.73 -0.85
N ILE A 88 -7.63 -17.82 -0.82
CA ILE A 88 -6.27 -17.84 -1.40
C ILE A 88 -6.32 -17.62 -2.91
N PHE A 89 -7.22 -18.29 -3.60
CA PHE A 89 -7.40 -18.12 -5.05
C PHE A 89 -7.73 -16.65 -5.37
N TRP A 90 -8.69 -16.05 -4.68
CA TRP A 90 -9.10 -14.67 -4.92
C TRP A 90 -8.03 -13.67 -4.51
N LEU A 91 -7.26 -13.93 -3.46
CA LEU A 91 -6.08 -13.15 -3.13
C LEU A 91 -5.10 -13.14 -4.30
N GLY A 92 -4.83 -14.30 -4.90
CA GLY A 92 -3.99 -14.42 -6.09
C GLY A 92 -4.50 -13.62 -7.28
N GLU A 93 -5.82 -13.66 -7.55
CA GLU A 93 -6.43 -12.86 -8.62
C GLU A 93 -6.33 -11.35 -8.35
N ILE A 94 -6.56 -10.91 -7.11
CA ILE A 94 -6.38 -9.49 -6.72
C ILE A 94 -4.92 -9.06 -6.93
N ARG A 95 -3.94 -9.90 -6.57
CA ARG A 95 -2.51 -9.60 -6.73
C ARG A 95 -2.08 -9.45 -8.19
N LYS A 96 -2.72 -10.15 -9.13
CA LYS A 96 -2.48 -9.98 -10.56
C LYS A 96 -2.94 -8.62 -11.08
N ILE A 97 -4.03 -8.07 -10.51
CA ILE A 97 -4.59 -6.77 -10.91
C ILE A 97 -3.87 -5.63 -10.18
N SER A 98 -3.67 -5.77 -8.89
CA SER A 98 -3.00 -4.76 -8.04
C SER A 98 -2.16 -5.43 -6.96
N ASN A 99 -0.85 -5.45 -7.17
CA ASN A 99 0.08 -6.06 -6.23
C ASN A 99 0.16 -5.33 -4.88
N ASP A 100 -0.07 -4.02 -4.89
CA ASP A 100 0.07 -3.14 -3.73
C ASP A 100 -1.24 -2.92 -2.96
N LEU A 101 -2.37 -3.48 -3.42
CA LEU A 101 -3.67 -3.30 -2.77
C LEU A 101 -3.73 -4.09 -1.47
N PRO A 102 -3.93 -3.46 -0.30
CA PRO A 102 -4.08 -4.18 0.95
C PRO A 102 -5.29 -5.10 0.94
N VAL A 103 -5.07 -6.37 1.27
CA VAL A 103 -6.11 -7.38 1.44
C VAL A 103 -6.06 -7.90 2.86
N VAL A 104 -7.13 -7.69 3.60
CA VAL A 104 -7.35 -8.25 4.94
C VAL A 104 -8.28 -9.45 4.78
N LEU A 105 -7.84 -10.60 5.28
CA LEU A 105 -8.62 -11.82 5.21
C LEU A 105 -9.62 -11.88 6.37
N PHE A 106 -10.80 -12.41 6.09
CA PHE A 106 -11.85 -12.61 7.06
C PHE A 106 -12.12 -14.10 7.21
N THR A 107 -11.76 -14.70 8.33
CA THR A 107 -11.66 -16.15 8.46
C THR A 107 -12.40 -16.69 9.67
N ALA A 108 -12.89 -17.92 9.61
CA ALA A 108 -13.38 -18.63 10.78
C ALA A 108 -12.21 -19.08 11.67
N TYR A 109 -12.48 -19.30 12.96
CA TYR A 109 -11.46 -19.70 13.95
C TYR A 109 -10.71 -20.99 13.57
N ALA A 110 -11.39 -21.91 12.89
CA ALA A 110 -10.80 -23.18 12.45
C ALA A 110 -9.70 -23.03 11.38
N ASP A 111 -9.67 -21.88 10.69
CA ASP A 111 -8.74 -21.63 9.57
C ASP A 111 -7.56 -20.73 9.96
N PHE A 112 -7.29 -20.58 11.26
CA PHE A 112 -6.25 -19.66 11.77
C PHE A 112 -4.85 -19.98 11.22
N GLU A 113 -4.45 -21.25 11.20
CA GLU A 113 -3.14 -21.66 10.66
C GLU A 113 -3.01 -21.33 9.16
N LEU A 114 -4.11 -21.49 8.44
CA LEU A 114 -4.19 -21.15 7.02
C LEU A 114 -4.10 -19.64 6.81
N ALA A 115 -4.77 -18.83 7.66
CA ALA A 115 -4.69 -17.37 7.61
C ALA A 115 -3.24 -16.88 7.83
N VAL A 116 -2.52 -17.44 8.82
CA VAL A 116 -1.10 -17.12 9.06
C VAL A 116 -0.23 -17.45 7.85
N LYS A 117 -0.47 -18.59 7.19
CA LYS A 117 0.23 -18.96 5.96
C LYS A 117 -0.06 -17.97 4.84
N THR A 118 -1.30 -17.55 4.69
CA THR A 118 -1.75 -16.65 3.61
C THR A 118 -1.19 -15.24 3.74
N VAL A 119 -0.87 -14.77 4.96
CA VAL A 119 -0.13 -13.52 5.16
C VAL A 119 1.27 -13.62 4.51
N LYS A 120 1.93 -14.79 4.60
CA LYS A 120 3.21 -15.03 3.89
C LYS A 120 3.04 -15.06 2.37
N GLU A 121 1.86 -15.38 1.88
CA GLU A 121 1.50 -15.41 0.45
C GLU A 121 1.01 -14.04 -0.07
N GLY A 122 1.06 -13.00 0.77
CA GLY A 122 0.81 -11.62 0.36
C GLY A 122 -0.47 -10.98 0.90
N ALA A 123 -1.25 -11.64 1.76
CA ALA A 123 -2.28 -10.93 2.52
C ALA A 123 -1.63 -9.91 3.48
N THR A 124 -2.29 -8.78 3.68
CA THR A 124 -1.77 -7.72 4.56
C THR A 124 -1.95 -8.08 6.03
N ASP A 125 -3.13 -8.63 6.36
CA ASP A 125 -3.51 -9.04 7.72
C ASP A 125 -4.71 -9.98 7.66
N PHE A 126 -5.21 -10.44 8.81
CA PHE A 126 -6.45 -11.22 8.93
C PHE A 126 -7.25 -10.86 10.17
N VAL A 127 -8.56 -11.10 10.12
CA VAL A 127 -9.50 -10.96 11.23
C VAL A 127 -10.32 -12.23 11.36
N VAL A 128 -10.49 -12.71 12.59
CA VAL A 128 -11.20 -13.97 12.89
C VAL A 128 -12.68 -13.71 13.18
N LYS A 129 -13.56 -14.53 12.63
CA LYS A 129 -15.00 -14.56 12.95
C LYS A 129 -15.24 -15.44 14.21
N PRO A 130 -16.08 -15.03 15.18
CA PRO A 130 -16.71 -13.72 15.30
C PRO A 130 -15.69 -12.64 15.64
N TRP A 131 -15.89 -11.43 15.11
CA TRP A 131 -14.94 -10.32 15.26
C TRP A 131 -15.28 -9.40 16.41
N ASP A 132 -14.25 -8.74 16.90
CA ASP A 132 -14.36 -7.54 17.73
C ASP A 132 -14.39 -6.30 16.82
N ASN A 133 -15.38 -5.43 17.03
CA ASN A 133 -15.58 -4.25 16.18
C ASN A 133 -14.38 -3.29 16.18
N ALA A 134 -13.79 -3.04 17.37
CA ALA A 134 -12.66 -2.13 17.50
C ALA A 134 -11.42 -2.71 16.81
N LYS A 135 -11.19 -4.02 16.94
CA LYS A 135 -10.10 -4.72 16.29
C LYS A 135 -10.26 -4.72 14.76
N LEU A 136 -11.45 -5.01 14.24
CA LEU A 136 -11.72 -4.98 12.79
C LEU A 136 -11.44 -3.60 12.20
N ILE A 137 -11.98 -2.54 12.82
CA ILE A 137 -11.75 -1.15 12.39
C ILE A 137 -10.25 -0.82 12.44
N ALA A 138 -9.56 -1.14 13.54
CA ALA A 138 -8.14 -0.85 13.69
C ALA A 138 -7.28 -1.56 12.63
N THR A 139 -7.58 -2.82 12.32
CA THR A 139 -6.88 -3.61 11.28
C THR A 139 -7.09 -2.99 9.90
N LEU A 140 -8.34 -2.65 9.55
CA LEU A 140 -8.64 -2.04 8.24
C LEU A 140 -8.03 -0.65 8.09
N LEU A 141 -8.04 0.16 9.14
CA LEU A 141 -7.37 1.48 9.12
C LEU A 141 -5.85 1.36 9.02
N SER A 142 -5.24 0.35 9.64
CA SER A 142 -3.81 0.07 9.50
C SER A 142 -3.45 -0.32 8.07
N ALA A 143 -4.24 -1.20 7.46
CA ALA A 143 -4.10 -1.59 6.07
C ALA A 143 -4.23 -0.39 5.11
N TYR A 144 -5.21 0.48 5.34
CA TYR A 144 -5.38 1.71 4.58
C TYR A 144 -4.17 2.65 4.70
N ARG A 145 -3.68 2.90 5.92
CA ARG A 145 -2.50 3.75 6.15
C ARG A 145 -1.25 3.22 5.45
N LEU A 146 -1.09 1.89 5.44
CA LEU A 146 -0.01 1.25 4.70
C LEU A 146 -0.09 1.59 3.20
N ARG A 147 -1.28 1.47 2.60
CA ARG A 147 -1.54 1.83 1.20
C ARG A 147 -1.21 3.30 0.92
N GLN A 148 -1.66 4.19 1.79
CA GLN A 148 -1.43 5.62 1.67
C GLN A 148 0.06 5.95 1.68
N SER A 149 0.81 5.41 2.64
CA SER A 149 2.27 5.60 2.72
C SER A 149 3.00 5.07 1.50
N GLN A 150 2.62 3.90 0.99
CA GLN A 150 3.22 3.33 -0.22
C GLN A 150 2.96 4.20 -1.45
N THR A 151 1.74 4.72 -1.59
CA THR A 151 1.35 5.60 -2.69
C THR A 151 2.11 6.93 -2.64
N GLU A 152 2.24 7.51 -1.44
CA GLU A 152 2.98 8.75 -1.24
C GLU A 152 4.48 8.59 -1.59
N VAL A 153 5.11 7.52 -1.11
CA VAL A 153 6.52 7.21 -1.44
C VAL A 153 6.69 7.04 -2.95
N LYS A 154 5.77 6.38 -3.63
CA LYS A 154 5.82 6.22 -5.09
C LYS A 154 5.72 7.57 -5.80
N GLN A 155 4.76 8.41 -5.42
CA GLN A 155 4.60 9.75 -6.00
C GLN A 155 5.81 10.66 -5.76
N LEU A 156 6.42 10.59 -4.58
CA LEU A 156 7.63 11.36 -4.27
C LEU A 156 8.82 10.91 -5.14
N ARG A 157 8.99 9.61 -5.34
CA ARG A 157 10.04 9.06 -6.22
C ARG A 157 9.83 9.47 -7.69
N GLU A 158 8.59 9.42 -8.17
CA GLU A 158 8.25 9.85 -9.52
C GLU A 158 8.56 11.34 -9.74
N LYS A 159 8.20 12.18 -8.76
CA LYS A 159 8.53 13.63 -8.78
C LYS A 159 10.04 13.87 -8.73
N GLU A 160 10.77 13.13 -7.90
CA GLU A 160 12.23 13.25 -7.82
C GLU A 160 12.89 12.91 -9.16
N ILE A 161 12.45 11.84 -9.82
CA ILE A 161 12.96 11.45 -11.14
C ILE A 161 12.65 12.54 -12.19
N GLU A 162 11.46 13.12 -12.14
CA GLU A 162 11.06 14.18 -13.05
C GLU A 162 11.88 15.45 -12.85
N LEU A 163 12.07 15.87 -11.60
CA LEU A 163 12.93 17.01 -11.27
C LEU A 163 14.39 16.80 -11.68
N LYS A 164 14.93 15.59 -11.47
CA LYS A 164 16.28 15.26 -11.95
C LYS A 164 16.36 15.35 -13.48
N LYS A 165 15.37 14.89 -14.21
CA LYS A 165 15.32 15.04 -15.67
C LYS A 165 15.27 16.51 -16.11
N GLN A 166 14.50 17.35 -15.42
CA GLN A 166 14.40 18.77 -15.72
C GLN A 166 15.73 19.50 -15.45
N LEU A 167 16.45 19.13 -14.39
CA LEU A 167 17.76 19.68 -14.07
C LEU A 167 18.82 19.26 -15.10
N THR A 168 18.74 18.03 -15.61
CA THR A 168 19.67 17.53 -16.63
C THR A 168 19.29 17.96 -18.05
N SER A 169 18.04 18.29 -18.33
CA SER A 169 17.62 18.77 -19.67
C SER A 169 18.00 20.22 -19.96
N GLY A 170 18.50 20.98 -18.97
CA GLY A 170 19.00 22.35 -19.14
C GLY A 170 20.45 22.42 -19.66
N GLU A 171 21.19 21.33 -19.59
CA GLU A 171 22.58 21.22 -20.03
C GLU A 171 22.74 20.02 -20.97
N GLU A 172 22.15 20.09 -22.18
CA GLU A 172 22.63 19.25 -23.26
C GLU A 172 24.08 19.65 -23.55
N LEU A 173 25.03 19.01 -22.90
CA LEU A 173 26.43 19.05 -23.29
C LEU A 173 26.53 18.64 -24.77
N ILE A 174 26.81 19.61 -25.63
CA ILE A 174 27.02 19.33 -27.07
C ILE A 174 28.36 18.60 -27.18
N TRP A 175 28.30 17.28 -27.16
CA TRP A 175 29.45 16.44 -27.39
C TRP A 175 29.83 16.52 -28.86
N GLY A 176 31.07 16.95 -29.13
CA GLY A 176 31.56 16.92 -30.52
C GLY A 176 31.80 15.46 -30.96
N ASP A 177 31.57 15.19 -32.24
CA ASP A 177 31.70 13.87 -32.89
C ASP A 177 33.16 13.42 -33.10
N SER A 178 34.14 14.18 -32.62
CA SER A 178 35.54 13.83 -32.81
C SER A 178 35.93 12.58 -31.99
N PRO A 179 36.84 11.75 -32.49
CA PRO A 179 37.29 10.55 -31.75
C PRO A 179 37.81 10.84 -30.34
N VAL A 180 38.43 12.01 -30.15
CA VAL A 180 38.98 12.47 -28.89
C VAL A 180 37.84 12.77 -27.89
N MET A 181 36.77 13.43 -28.32
CA MET A 181 35.59 13.69 -27.48
C MET A 181 34.86 12.42 -27.11
N GLN A 182 34.75 11.46 -28.01
CA GLN A 182 34.17 10.15 -27.69
C GLN A 182 35.01 9.35 -26.69
N GLN A 183 36.32 9.47 -26.72
CA GLN A 183 37.20 8.87 -25.69
C GLN A 183 37.03 9.56 -24.34
N LEU A 184 36.92 10.88 -24.33
CA LEU A 184 36.69 11.67 -23.11
C LEU A 184 35.32 11.30 -22.49
N HIS A 185 34.27 11.19 -23.28
CA HIS A 185 32.95 10.80 -22.80
C HIS A 185 32.99 9.44 -22.11
N ARG A 186 33.59 8.42 -22.74
CA ARG A 186 33.75 7.10 -22.14
C ARG A 186 34.56 7.11 -20.85
N LEU A 187 35.56 8.01 -20.75
CA LEU A 187 36.33 8.15 -19.54
C LEU A 187 35.54 8.78 -18.42
N ILE A 188 34.73 9.82 -18.71
CA ILE A 188 33.83 10.47 -17.75
C ILE A 188 32.78 9.46 -17.24
N GLU A 189 32.11 8.71 -18.11
CA GLU A 189 31.14 7.67 -17.72
C GLU A 189 31.77 6.62 -16.78
N LYS A 190 32.99 6.20 -17.07
CA LYS A 190 33.71 5.22 -16.25
C LYS A 190 34.06 5.74 -14.86
N VAL A 191 34.40 7.03 -14.76
CA VAL A 191 34.83 7.63 -13.49
C VAL A 191 33.66 8.18 -12.69
N ALA A 192 32.57 8.61 -13.33
CA ALA A 192 31.36 9.11 -12.69
C ALA A 192 30.67 8.07 -11.77
N SER A 193 30.96 6.78 -11.96
CA SER A 193 30.49 5.71 -11.09
C SER A 193 31.35 5.44 -9.86
N THR A 194 32.42 6.22 -9.65
CA THR A 194 33.38 6.05 -8.55
C THR A 194 33.41 7.27 -7.63
N ASP A 195 33.79 7.10 -6.36
CA ASP A 195 34.01 8.20 -5.40
C ASP A 195 35.37 8.88 -5.54
N ALA A 196 36.07 8.75 -6.66
CA ALA A 196 37.39 9.30 -6.89
C ALA A 196 37.33 10.80 -7.13
N ASN A 197 38.26 11.55 -6.53
CA ASN A 197 38.45 12.96 -6.83
C ASN A 197 39.04 13.13 -8.25
N ILE A 198 38.39 13.93 -9.09
CA ILE A 198 38.77 14.14 -10.48
C ILE A 198 39.22 15.60 -10.62
N LEU A 199 40.39 15.82 -11.23
CA LEU A 199 40.83 17.14 -11.64
C LEU A 199 40.68 17.30 -13.16
N ILE A 200 39.83 18.25 -13.58
CA ILE A 200 39.63 18.59 -14.99
C ILE A 200 40.50 19.81 -15.32
N THR A 201 41.39 19.67 -16.30
CA THR A 201 42.25 20.72 -16.77
C THR A 201 41.99 21.00 -18.25
N GLY A 202 42.15 22.25 -18.66
CA GLY A 202 42.01 22.69 -20.06
C GLY A 202 42.17 24.21 -20.19
N GLU A 203 42.20 24.70 -21.41
CA GLU A 203 42.32 26.14 -21.74
C GLU A 203 41.03 26.89 -21.32
N ASN A 204 41.13 28.22 -21.20
CA ASN A 204 39.98 29.05 -20.86
C ASN A 204 38.94 29.00 -21.98
N GLY A 205 37.65 28.84 -21.65
CA GLY A 205 36.56 28.78 -22.58
C GLY A 205 36.26 27.37 -23.16
N THR A 206 36.92 26.30 -22.67
CA THR A 206 36.71 24.93 -23.14
C THR A 206 35.53 24.19 -22.45
N GLY A 207 34.67 24.88 -21.69
CA GLY A 207 33.50 24.28 -21.05
C GLY A 207 33.81 23.40 -19.83
N LYS A 208 34.91 23.66 -19.10
CA LYS A 208 35.27 22.88 -17.90
C LYS A 208 34.29 23.01 -16.73
N GLU A 209 33.43 24.02 -16.75
CA GLU A 209 32.44 24.31 -15.70
C GLU A 209 31.05 23.71 -16.03
N MET A 210 30.91 23.15 -17.23
CA MET A 210 29.69 22.45 -17.66
C MET A 210 29.80 20.97 -17.23
#